data_7941fa61e930744ab95c4dc2b797aa2f
#
_entry.id   7941fa61e930744ab95c4dc2b797aa2f
#
_cell.length_a   1.000
_cell.length_b   1.000
_cell.length_c   1.000
_cell.angle_alpha   90.00
_cell.angle_beta   90.00
_cell.angle_gamma   90.00
#
_symmetry.space_group_name_H-M   'P 1'
#
loop_
_entity.id
_entity.type
_entity.pdbx_description
1 polymer ?
#
loop_
_entity_poly.entity_id
_entity_poly.type
_entity_poly.pdbx_seq_one_letter_code
_entity_poly.pdbx_strand_id
1 'polypeptide(L)'
;MHAADDLLISVIVTAHNRKEYILEALASIADQTLDRKFYEVIVVKNYLDDDIDAQIEKYGYKNILCEETPVGAKLRDAVLKSEGNVIAFLEDDDLFHKEKLKAVFSYFNSETNLFMFRNCGEFINKNGKKYGIYTNNAFEEMKKFKWPDDFKGRNFRNLKFAIDFNLGLMSIKREALINKLQFLERVIQSPDIFIFFSGLIDGKNIVVDGRVLTFIRRHGNEASMTFGSFKEVDQKRIQLLEKGMKDKIATVESLDNPFTRDAFWNLFFWVKIEKLLREHQPRRGVMLAEGVSYLRSKYRNAHLIPPFFAFIFTTYIVSPFLSRTIFKTFEWLRFSRHSKTFRIE
;
A
#
# COMPACT_ATOMS: atom_id res chain seq x y z
N MET A 1 25.95 -14.93 16.41
CA MET A 1 25.58 -15.70 15.21
C MET A 1 24.18 -16.25 15.49
N HIS A 2 23.12 -15.60 15.00
CA HIS A 2 21.79 -16.24 14.99
C HIS A 2 21.79 -17.22 13.84
N ALA A 3 21.34 -18.44 14.09
CA ALA A 3 21.36 -19.52 13.13
C ALA A 3 20.50 -19.13 11.91
N ALA A 4 21.09 -19.27 10.71
CA ALA A 4 20.39 -19.03 9.43
C ALA A 4 19.19 -19.99 9.22
N ASP A 5 19.03 -20.97 10.09
CA ASP A 5 18.01 -22.02 10.01
C ASP A 5 16.64 -21.58 10.57
N ASP A 6 16.53 -20.44 11.27
CA ASP A 6 15.29 -20.00 11.93
C ASP A 6 14.46 -19.01 11.10
N LEU A 7 14.93 -18.54 9.94
CA LEU A 7 14.20 -17.59 9.11
C LEU A 7 13.21 -18.31 8.20
N LEU A 8 11.92 -18.15 8.50
CA LEU A 8 10.82 -18.62 7.67
C LEU A 8 10.03 -17.41 7.11
N ILE A 9 9.70 -17.44 5.83
CA ILE A 9 8.87 -16.43 5.16
C ILE A 9 7.46 -16.98 5.00
N SER A 10 6.44 -16.26 5.47
CA SER A 10 5.05 -16.55 5.13
C SER A 10 4.65 -15.68 3.95
N VAL A 11 4.38 -16.28 2.79
CA VAL A 11 3.81 -15.61 1.64
C VAL A 11 2.30 -15.59 1.78
N ILE A 12 1.71 -14.40 1.92
CA ILE A 12 0.26 -14.23 2.01
C ILE A 12 -0.28 -13.79 0.65
N VAL A 13 -1.14 -14.61 0.06
CA VAL A 13 -1.88 -14.30 -1.17
C VAL A 13 -3.30 -13.94 -0.83
N THR A 14 -3.77 -12.74 -1.23
CA THR A 14 -5.14 -12.30 -1.00
C THR A 14 -5.93 -12.26 -2.29
N ALA A 15 -7.12 -12.90 -2.31
CA ALA A 15 -8.04 -12.89 -3.44
C ALA A 15 -9.44 -12.41 -3.02
N HIS A 16 -10.08 -11.59 -3.88
CA HIS A 16 -11.42 -11.08 -3.60
C HIS A 16 -12.29 -11.00 -4.86
N ASN A 17 -13.29 -11.89 -4.97
CA ASN A 17 -14.25 -11.96 -6.06
C ASN A 17 -13.64 -12.12 -7.47
N ARG A 18 -12.36 -12.48 -7.57
CA ARG A 18 -11.63 -12.59 -8.83
C ARG A 18 -10.89 -13.91 -8.88
N LYS A 19 -11.04 -14.63 -9.98
CA LYS A 19 -10.48 -15.96 -10.20
C LYS A 19 -9.50 -16.00 -11.39
N GLU A 20 -9.46 -14.92 -12.18
CA GLU A 20 -8.86 -14.91 -13.52
C GLU A 20 -7.32 -15.11 -13.48
N TYR A 21 -6.63 -14.52 -12.49
CA TYR A 21 -5.17 -14.49 -12.49
C TYR A 21 -4.53 -15.26 -11.32
N ILE A 22 -5.32 -15.73 -10.36
CA ILE A 22 -4.80 -16.37 -9.14
C ILE A 22 -3.89 -17.56 -9.42
N LEU A 23 -4.19 -18.39 -10.43
CA LEU A 23 -3.36 -19.54 -10.77
C LEU A 23 -1.98 -19.12 -11.29
N GLU A 24 -1.88 -18.00 -12.02
CA GLU A 24 -0.60 -17.43 -12.44
C GLU A 24 0.18 -16.89 -11.24
N ALA A 25 -0.51 -16.22 -10.30
CA ALA A 25 0.09 -15.73 -9.07
C ALA A 25 0.68 -16.89 -8.24
N LEU A 26 -0.06 -17.98 -8.05
CA LEU A 26 0.39 -19.16 -7.33
C LEU A 26 1.57 -19.85 -8.03
N ALA A 27 1.53 -19.97 -9.36
CA ALA A 27 2.63 -20.52 -10.15
C ALA A 27 3.92 -19.69 -10.00
N SER A 28 3.81 -18.36 -9.93
CA SER A 28 4.97 -17.47 -9.72
C SER A 28 5.65 -17.67 -8.35
N ILE A 29 4.88 -18.13 -7.34
CA ILE A 29 5.44 -18.52 -6.04
C ILE A 29 6.06 -19.90 -6.10
N ALA A 30 5.47 -20.84 -6.83
CA ALA A 30 6.02 -22.18 -7.00
C ALA A 30 7.37 -22.17 -7.76
N ASP A 31 7.58 -21.16 -8.64
CA ASP A 31 8.84 -20.98 -9.42
C ASP A 31 9.94 -20.22 -8.67
N GLN A 32 9.83 -20.03 -7.36
CA GLN A 32 10.87 -19.32 -6.59
C GLN A 32 12.16 -20.13 -6.46
N THR A 33 13.31 -19.43 -6.58
CA THR A 33 14.64 -20.05 -6.45
C THR A 33 15.08 -20.27 -4.99
N LEU A 34 14.33 -19.75 -4.03
CA LEU A 34 14.55 -20.06 -2.60
C LEU A 34 14.05 -21.48 -2.31
N ASP A 35 14.81 -22.26 -1.56
CA ASP A 35 14.41 -23.62 -1.13
C ASP A 35 13.07 -23.56 -0.38
N ARG A 36 12.17 -24.47 -0.72
CA ARG A 36 10.79 -24.55 -0.21
C ARG A 36 10.70 -24.62 1.32
N LYS A 37 11.70 -25.15 1.97
CA LYS A 37 11.77 -25.24 3.44
C LYS A 37 11.85 -23.89 4.15
N PHE A 38 12.24 -22.80 3.45
CA PHE A 38 12.37 -21.46 4.00
C PHE A 38 11.14 -20.58 3.81
N TYR A 39 10.07 -21.09 3.22
CA TYR A 39 8.83 -20.34 3.10
C TYR A 39 7.60 -21.23 3.13
N GLU A 40 6.52 -20.68 3.63
CA GLU A 40 5.16 -21.21 3.54
C GLU A 40 4.29 -20.28 2.71
N VAL A 41 3.17 -20.78 2.22
CA VAL A 41 2.21 -19.98 1.45
C VAL A 41 0.82 -20.14 2.03
N ILE A 42 0.15 -19.00 2.21
CA ILE A 42 -1.20 -18.93 2.77
C ILE A 42 -2.05 -18.14 1.78
N VAL A 43 -3.03 -18.81 1.19
CA VAL A 43 -4.00 -18.21 0.28
C VAL A 43 -5.27 -17.90 1.05
N VAL A 44 -5.70 -16.64 1.05
CA VAL A 44 -6.95 -16.20 1.68
C VAL A 44 -7.87 -15.64 0.61
N LYS A 45 -9.02 -16.25 0.45
CA LYS A 45 -10.02 -15.86 -0.55
C LYS A 45 -11.42 -15.85 0.02
N ASN A 46 -12.37 -15.17 -0.64
CA ASN A 46 -13.75 -15.04 -0.19
C ASN A 46 -14.74 -15.86 -1.06
N TYR A 47 -14.24 -16.85 -1.74
CA TYR A 47 -15.04 -17.73 -2.60
C TYR A 47 -14.50 -19.16 -2.56
N LEU A 48 -15.36 -20.11 -2.89
CA LEU A 48 -14.99 -21.49 -3.15
C LEU A 48 -14.84 -21.71 -4.66
N ASP A 49 -13.88 -22.54 -5.06
CA ASP A 49 -13.64 -22.90 -6.45
C ASP A 49 -12.79 -24.18 -6.49
N ASP A 50 -13.38 -25.27 -6.96
CA ASP A 50 -12.79 -26.60 -6.89
C ASP A 50 -11.45 -26.71 -7.64
N ASP A 51 -11.31 -26.03 -8.79
CA ASP A 51 -10.07 -26.07 -9.59
C ASP A 51 -8.96 -25.28 -8.91
N ILE A 52 -9.28 -24.10 -8.38
CA ILE A 52 -8.33 -23.26 -7.64
C ILE A 52 -7.94 -23.95 -6.33
N ASP A 53 -8.89 -24.51 -5.61
CA ASP A 53 -8.66 -25.19 -4.34
C ASP A 53 -7.80 -26.45 -4.53
N ALA A 54 -8.05 -27.24 -5.57
CA ALA A 54 -7.21 -28.37 -5.94
C ALA A 54 -5.78 -27.96 -6.29
N GLN A 55 -5.60 -26.81 -6.96
CA GLN A 55 -4.27 -26.31 -7.29
C GLN A 55 -3.53 -25.78 -6.04
N ILE A 56 -4.21 -25.12 -5.10
CA ILE A 56 -3.65 -24.69 -3.82
C ILE A 56 -3.17 -25.92 -3.03
N GLU A 57 -3.99 -26.96 -2.95
CA GLU A 57 -3.65 -28.22 -2.28
C GLU A 57 -2.46 -28.92 -2.95
N LYS A 58 -2.45 -29.01 -4.29
CA LYS A 58 -1.35 -29.59 -5.07
C LYS A 58 0.00 -28.92 -4.78
N TYR A 59 0.02 -27.61 -4.55
CA TYR A 59 1.24 -26.89 -4.16
C TYR A 59 1.58 -27.05 -2.68
N GLY A 60 0.75 -27.68 -1.86
CA GLY A 60 0.91 -27.79 -0.42
C GLY A 60 0.78 -26.43 0.28
N TYR A 61 -0.09 -25.54 -0.23
CA TYR A 61 -0.35 -24.23 0.33
C TYR A 61 -1.54 -24.28 1.30
N LYS A 62 -1.53 -23.45 2.32
CA LYS A 62 -2.66 -23.29 3.24
C LYS A 62 -3.78 -22.50 2.53
N ASN A 63 -5.02 -23.00 2.57
CA ASN A 63 -6.20 -22.37 1.95
C ASN A 63 -7.16 -21.91 3.03
N ILE A 64 -7.51 -20.63 3.04
CA ILE A 64 -8.40 -20.01 4.03
C ILE A 64 -9.56 -19.35 3.31
N LEU A 65 -10.79 -19.72 3.67
CA LEU A 65 -12.00 -19.00 3.28
C LEU A 65 -12.26 -17.88 4.30
N CYS A 66 -12.31 -16.63 3.84
CA CYS A 66 -12.65 -15.46 4.64
C CYS A 66 -13.71 -14.64 3.91
N GLU A 67 -14.94 -14.75 4.30
CA GLU A 67 -16.10 -14.08 3.67
C GLU A 67 -16.20 -12.59 4.00
N GLU A 68 -15.44 -12.13 4.99
CA GLU A 68 -15.42 -10.72 5.39
C GLU A 68 -14.97 -9.81 4.23
N THR A 69 -15.68 -8.68 4.07
CA THR A 69 -15.44 -7.75 2.97
C THR A 69 -14.12 -6.99 3.07
N PRO A 70 -13.67 -6.51 4.27
CA PRO A 70 -12.42 -5.77 4.38
C PRO A 70 -11.22 -6.65 3.96
N VAL A 71 -10.30 -6.08 3.16
CA VAL A 71 -9.05 -6.79 2.83
C VAL A 71 -8.21 -7.04 4.09
N GLY A 72 -8.30 -6.14 5.06
CA GLY A 72 -7.61 -6.27 6.34
C GLY A 72 -8.04 -7.48 7.17
N ALA A 73 -9.32 -7.90 7.08
CA ALA A 73 -9.79 -9.12 7.72
C ALA A 73 -9.13 -10.38 7.14
N LYS A 74 -8.98 -10.44 5.80
CA LYS A 74 -8.24 -11.52 5.14
C LYS A 74 -6.78 -11.57 5.58
N LEU A 75 -6.15 -10.38 5.64
CA LEU A 75 -4.77 -10.28 6.09
C LEU A 75 -4.61 -10.68 7.57
N ARG A 76 -5.57 -10.29 8.45
CA ARG A 76 -5.60 -10.73 9.85
C ARG A 76 -5.60 -12.24 9.95
N ASP A 77 -6.52 -12.91 9.25
CA ASP A 77 -6.66 -14.35 9.28
C ASP A 77 -5.41 -15.07 8.78
N ALA A 78 -4.81 -14.55 7.70
CA ALA A 78 -3.55 -15.07 7.19
C ALA A 78 -2.39 -14.89 8.17
N VAL A 79 -2.26 -13.71 8.79
CA VAL A 79 -1.19 -13.43 9.77
C VAL A 79 -1.35 -14.30 11.02
N LEU A 80 -2.58 -14.57 11.46
CA LEU A 80 -2.84 -15.49 12.59
C LEU A 80 -2.46 -16.93 12.28
N LYS A 81 -2.60 -17.35 11.02
CA LYS A 81 -2.24 -18.70 10.55
C LYS A 81 -0.79 -18.85 10.08
N SER A 82 -0.06 -17.73 9.99
CA SER A 82 1.33 -17.73 9.58
C SER A 82 2.27 -18.16 10.70
N GLU A 83 3.30 -18.93 10.36
CA GLU A 83 4.36 -19.39 11.26
C GLU A 83 5.67 -18.66 11.04
N GLY A 84 5.82 -18.04 9.85
CA GLY A 84 7.02 -17.30 9.49
C GLY A 84 7.21 -16.03 10.33
N ASN A 85 8.47 -15.67 10.55
CA ASN A 85 8.86 -14.41 11.21
C ASN A 85 8.98 -13.23 10.24
N VAL A 86 8.89 -13.50 8.94
CA VAL A 86 8.78 -12.50 7.86
C VAL A 86 7.52 -12.78 7.04
N ILE A 87 6.79 -11.73 6.68
CA ILE A 87 5.62 -11.82 5.80
C ILE A 87 5.95 -11.12 4.47
N ALA A 88 5.74 -11.81 3.36
CA ALA A 88 5.71 -11.27 2.02
C ALA A 88 4.27 -11.32 1.51
N PHE A 89 3.83 -10.29 0.78
CA PHE A 89 2.46 -10.19 0.31
C PHE A 89 2.41 -10.30 -1.22
N LEU A 90 1.33 -10.88 -1.73
CA LEU A 90 1.02 -10.92 -3.16
C LEU A 90 -0.49 -10.76 -3.36
N GLU A 91 -0.90 -9.91 -4.30
CA GLU A 91 -2.29 -9.81 -4.75
C GLU A 91 -2.56 -10.87 -5.81
N ASP A 92 -3.81 -11.30 -5.95
CA ASP A 92 -4.23 -12.41 -6.82
C ASP A 92 -4.03 -12.15 -8.32
N ASP A 93 -3.72 -10.93 -8.73
CA ASP A 93 -3.47 -10.51 -10.12
C ASP A 93 -2.00 -10.18 -10.41
N ASP A 94 -1.15 -10.11 -9.40
CA ASP A 94 0.25 -9.79 -9.51
C ASP A 94 1.13 -11.07 -9.57
N LEU A 95 2.40 -10.90 -9.99
CA LEU A 95 3.35 -12.01 -10.06
C LEU A 95 4.65 -11.67 -9.34
N PHE A 96 5.25 -12.64 -8.68
CA PHE A 96 6.62 -12.54 -8.20
C PHE A 96 7.64 -12.89 -9.31
N HIS A 97 8.74 -12.17 -9.34
CA HIS A 97 9.95 -12.61 -10.04
C HIS A 97 10.56 -13.78 -9.26
N LYS A 98 11.13 -14.78 -9.96
CA LYS A 98 11.69 -16.00 -9.35
C LYS A 98 12.73 -15.79 -8.25
N GLU A 99 13.41 -14.65 -8.23
CA GLU A 99 14.40 -14.29 -7.21
C GLU A 99 13.81 -13.48 -6.03
N LYS A 100 12.49 -13.24 -5.98
CA LYS A 100 11.87 -12.39 -4.97
C LYS A 100 12.10 -12.91 -3.57
N LEU A 101 11.74 -14.16 -3.28
CA LEU A 101 11.85 -14.71 -1.94
C LEU A 101 13.31 -14.91 -1.51
N LYS A 102 14.20 -15.23 -2.44
CA LYS A 102 15.64 -15.31 -2.16
C LYS A 102 16.21 -13.95 -1.76
N ALA A 103 15.79 -12.86 -2.40
CA ALA A 103 16.17 -11.50 -2.01
C ALA A 103 15.63 -11.16 -0.62
N VAL A 104 14.34 -11.40 -0.35
CA VAL A 104 13.72 -11.19 0.96
C VAL A 104 14.49 -11.94 2.04
N PHE A 105 14.73 -13.24 1.84
CA PHE A 105 15.48 -14.07 2.77
C PHE A 105 16.87 -13.50 3.07
N SER A 106 17.61 -13.15 2.02
CA SER A 106 18.98 -12.63 2.16
C SER A 106 19.03 -11.37 3.01
N TYR A 107 18.13 -10.39 2.76
CA TYR A 107 18.12 -9.14 3.52
C TYR A 107 17.71 -9.33 4.97
N PHE A 108 16.66 -10.10 5.25
CA PHE A 108 16.21 -10.32 6.63
C PHE A 108 17.19 -11.19 7.44
N ASN A 109 17.95 -12.06 6.76
CA ASN A 109 18.99 -12.86 7.41
C ASN A 109 20.26 -12.06 7.72
N SER A 110 20.62 -11.10 6.85
CA SER A 110 21.85 -10.29 7.03
C SER A 110 21.63 -9.04 7.89
N GLU A 111 20.39 -8.51 7.99
CA GLU A 111 20.07 -7.24 8.63
C GLU A 111 19.17 -7.43 9.85
N THR A 112 19.75 -7.58 11.02
CA THR A 112 19.01 -7.84 12.28
C THR A 112 17.98 -6.76 12.63
N ASN A 113 18.27 -5.50 12.29
CA ASN A 113 17.41 -4.35 12.55
C ASN A 113 16.49 -3.99 11.36
N LEU A 114 16.24 -4.92 10.43
CA LEU A 114 15.36 -4.68 9.32
C LEU A 114 13.89 -4.85 9.75
N PHE A 115 13.09 -3.79 9.54
CA PHE A 115 11.64 -3.86 9.67
C PHE A 115 10.97 -4.26 8.36
N MET A 116 11.38 -3.62 7.26
CA MET A 116 10.77 -3.79 5.95
C MET A 116 11.83 -3.89 4.86
N PHE A 117 11.62 -4.83 3.97
CA PHE A 117 12.22 -4.89 2.65
C PHE A 117 11.18 -4.50 1.61
N ARG A 118 11.58 -3.65 0.65
CA ARG A 118 10.78 -3.26 -0.49
C ARG A 118 11.60 -3.36 -1.77
N ASN A 119 11.00 -3.88 -2.84
CA ASN A 119 11.59 -3.93 -4.17
C ASN A 119 10.88 -3.02 -5.16
N CYS A 120 11.46 -2.84 -6.35
CA CYS A 120 10.80 -2.21 -7.48
C CYS A 120 9.83 -3.17 -8.17
N GLY A 121 8.82 -2.59 -8.83
CA GLY A 121 7.84 -3.30 -9.64
C GLY A 121 7.89 -2.89 -11.10
N GLU A 122 7.37 -3.75 -11.96
CA GLU A 122 7.17 -3.51 -13.38
C GLU A 122 5.72 -3.80 -13.75
N PHE A 123 5.14 -2.95 -14.60
CA PHE A 123 3.77 -3.17 -15.08
C PHE A 123 3.72 -4.27 -16.14
N ILE A 124 2.74 -5.15 -15.99
CA ILE A 124 2.33 -6.11 -17.02
C ILE A 124 0.86 -5.85 -17.39
N ASN A 125 0.52 -6.11 -18.65
CA ASN A 125 -0.87 -6.07 -19.10
C ASN A 125 -1.62 -7.36 -18.74
N LYS A 126 -2.91 -7.44 -19.09
CA LYS A 126 -3.75 -8.62 -18.84
C LYS A 126 -3.16 -9.95 -19.38
N ASN A 127 -2.34 -9.89 -20.41
CA ASN A 127 -1.68 -11.04 -21.03
C ASN A 127 -0.25 -11.28 -20.50
N GLY A 128 0.17 -10.63 -19.42
CA GLY A 128 1.51 -10.77 -18.85
C GLY A 128 2.63 -10.04 -19.58
N LYS A 129 2.33 -9.28 -20.66
CA LYS A 129 3.35 -8.50 -21.40
C LYS A 129 3.76 -7.25 -20.61
N LYS A 130 5.05 -7.10 -20.41
CA LYS A 130 5.68 -5.94 -19.74
C LYS A 130 5.58 -4.68 -20.59
N TYR A 131 5.32 -3.52 -19.95
CA TYR A 131 5.23 -2.24 -20.69
C TYR A 131 5.71 -1.00 -19.94
N GLY A 132 6.18 -1.10 -18.70
CA GLY A 132 6.71 0.04 -17.97
C GLY A 132 7.13 -0.29 -16.55
N ILE A 133 7.97 0.55 -15.96
CA ILE A 133 8.42 0.43 -14.57
C ILE A 133 7.40 1.15 -13.66
N TYR A 134 6.97 0.46 -12.60
CA TYR A 134 6.00 1.00 -11.64
C TYR A 134 6.58 2.11 -10.77
N THR A 135 7.82 2.00 -10.37
CA THR A 135 8.45 2.95 -9.46
C THR A 135 9.10 4.12 -10.19
N ASN A 136 8.88 5.33 -9.68
CA ASN A 136 9.68 6.48 -10.08
C ASN A 136 11.17 6.13 -9.93
N ASN A 137 12.00 6.46 -10.93
CA ASN A 137 13.44 6.21 -11.04
C ASN A 137 14.30 6.73 -9.86
N ALA A 138 13.68 6.98 -8.69
CA ALA A 138 14.37 7.50 -7.52
C ALA A 138 15.37 6.51 -6.90
N PHE A 139 15.32 5.23 -7.26
CA PHE A 139 16.19 4.20 -6.70
C PHE A 139 16.63 3.20 -7.78
N GLU A 140 17.60 3.59 -8.57
CA GLU A 140 18.32 2.65 -9.47
C GLU A 140 19.18 1.68 -8.65
N GLU A 141 19.52 2.06 -7.40
CA GLU A 141 20.37 1.30 -6.49
C GLU A 141 19.64 0.99 -5.17
N MET A 142 20.16 0.03 -4.41
CA MET A 142 19.68 -0.29 -3.07
C MET A 142 19.90 0.87 -2.11
N LYS A 143 18.87 1.23 -1.34
CA LYS A 143 18.94 2.26 -0.27
C LYS A 143 18.44 1.72 1.06
N LYS A 144 19.16 2.07 2.12
CA LYS A 144 18.79 1.77 3.48
C LYS A 144 18.41 3.06 4.20
N PHE A 145 17.24 3.05 4.83
CA PHE A 145 16.71 4.15 5.61
C PHE A 145 16.66 3.75 7.08
N LYS A 146 17.16 4.63 7.94
CA LYS A 146 17.16 4.44 9.40
C LYS A 146 16.05 5.25 10.06
N TRP A 147 15.27 4.61 10.89
CA TRP A 147 14.31 5.27 11.74
C TRP A 147 15.01 5.84 12.99
N PRO A 148 14.65 7.05 13.48
CA PRO A 148 13.79 8.07 12.87
C PRO A 148 14.52 9.08 11.95
N ASP A 149 15.84 8.97 11.81
CA ASP A 149 16.68 10.03 11.26
C ASP A 149 16.40 10.35 9.79
N ASP A 150 16.25 9.32 8.96
CA ASP A 150 15.98 9.48 7.53
C ASP A 150 14.51 9.77 7.21
N PHE A 151 13.65 9.82 8.25
CA PHE A 151 12.20 10.03 8.09
C PHE A 151 11.75 11.46 8.37
N LYS A 152 12.69 12.39 8.58
CA LYS A 152 12.41 13.80 8.86
C LYS A 152 12.47 14.65 7.58
N GLY A 153 11.60 15.68 7.52
CA GLY A 153 11.69 16.72 6.52
C GLY A 153 11.55 16.25 5.07
N ARG A 154 12.49 16.65 4.21
CA ARG A 154 12.51 16.34 2.78
C ARG A 154 12.75 14.84 2.53
N ASN A 155 13.53 14.19 3.37
CA ASN A 155 13.83 12.76 3.25
C ASN A 155 12.57 11.92 3.40
N PHE A 156 11.69 12.24 4.36
CA PHE A 156 10.42 11.54 4.51
C PHE A 156 9.51 11.67 3.28
N ARG A 157 9.48 12.85 2.66
CA ARG A 157 8.74 13.06 1.41
C ARG A 157 9.28 12.20 0.27
N ASN A 158 10.60 12.15 0.12
CA ASN A 158 11.25 11.33 -0.90
C ASN A 158 11.01 9.84 -0.65
N LEU A 159 11.11 9.40 0.60
CA LEU A 159 10.80 8.03 1.00
C LEU A 159 9.34 7.68 0.71
N LYS A 160 8.38 8.56 1.03
CA LYS A 160 6.96 8.35 0.74
C LYS A 160 6.68 8.15 -0.75
N PHE A 161 7.33 8.93 -1.62
CA PHE A 161 7.20 8.76 -3.08
C PHE A 161 7.91 7.50 -3.58
N ALA A 162 8.96 7.08 -2.90
CA ALA A 162 9.71 5.87 -3.22
C ALA A 162 9.06 4.59 -2.71
N ILE A 163 8.38 4.67 -1.57
CA ILE A 163 7.57 3.58 -1.00
C ILE A 163 6.15 3.72 -1.56
N ASP A 164 6.04 3.87 -2.86
CA ASP A 164 4.75 3.93 -3.50
C ASP A 164 3.96 2.64 -3.17
N PHE A 165 2.76 2.85 -2.69
CA PHE A 165 2.03 1.87 -1.93
C PHE A 165 1.45 0.78 -2.83
N ASN A 166 2.14 -0.34 -2.90
CA ASN A 166 1.62 -1.59 -3.43
C ASN A 166 2.07 -2.72 -2.50
N LEU A 167 1.14 -3.54 -2.08
CA LEU A 167 1.36 -4.57 -1.08
C LEU A 167 2.37 -5.63 -1.57
N GLY A 168 2.29 -6.03 -2.84
CA GLY A 168 3.18 -7.01 -3.45
C GLY A 168 4.65 -6.61 -3.51
N LEU A 169 4.96 -5.32 -3.33
CA LEU A 169 6.34 -4.84 -3.27
C LEU A 169 6.95 -4.96 -1.87
N MET A 170 6.15 -5.17 -0.82
CA MET A 170 6.57 -5.13 0.58
C MET A 170 6.77 -6.52 1.17
N SER A 171 7.79 -6.64 2.02
CA SER A 171 7.95 -7.75 2.96
C SER A 171 8.36 -7.20 4.31
N ILE A 172 7.78 -7.70 5.40
CA ILE A 172 7.92 -7.11 6.74
C ILE A 172 8.17 -8.16 7.81
N LYS A 173 8.70 -7.75 8.95
CA LYS A 173 8.70 -8.59 10.16
C LYS A 173 7.26 -8.81 10.65
N ARG A 174 6.89 -10.08 10.90
CA ARG A 174 5.56 -10.46 11.38
C ARG A 174 5.23 -9.80 12.73
N GLU A 175 6.21 -9.66 13.61
CA GLU A 175 6.06 -9.00 14.92
C GLU A 175 5.48 -7.58 14.83
N ALA A 176 5.72 -6.88 13.72
CA ALA A 176 5.24 -5.53 13.49
C ALA A 176 3.71 -5.43 13.34
N LEU A 177 3.05 -6.53 12.99
CA LEU A 177 1.60 -6.57 12.80
C LEU A 177 0.84 -7.32 13.88
N ILE A 178 1.46 -8.30 14.55
CA ILE A 178 0.72 -9.24 15.41
C ILE A 178 -0.10 -8.55 16.52
N ASN A 179 0.41 -7.46 17.08
CA ASN A 179 -0.28 -6.69 18.12
C ASN A 179 -1.24 -5.62 17.56
N LYS A 180 -1.42 -5.56 16.23
CA LYS A 180 -2.21 -4.53 15.54
C LYS A 180 -3.33 -5.12 14.69
N LEU A 181 -3.57 -6.43 14.80
CA LEU A 181 -4.53 -7.16 13.97
C LEU A 181 -5.96 -6.65 14.16
N GLN A 182 -6.35 -6.25 15.37
CA GLN A 182 -7.65 -5.63 15.66
C GLN A 182 -7.92 -4.31 14.93
N PHE A 183 -6.86 -3.61 14.52
CA PHE A 183 -6.98 -2.40 13.69
C PHE A 183 -6.89 -2.77 12.21
N LEU A 184 -6.02 -3.73 11.86
CA LEU A 184 -5.85 -4.21 10.49
C LEU A 184 -7.15 -4.76 9.92
N GLU A 185 -7.91 -5.56 10.67
CA GLU A 185 -9.17 -6.17 10.22
C GLU A 185 -10.21 -5.15 9.73
N ARG A 186 -10.11 -3.90 10.17
CA ARG A 186 -11.02 -2.80 9.80
C ARG A 186 -10.60 -2.08 8.50
N VAL A 187 -9.44 -2.41 7.93
CA VAL A 187 -8.90 -1.80 6.72
C VAL A 187 -9.59 -2.35 5.48
N ILE A 188 -10.21 -1.48 4.70
CA ILE A 188 -11.09 -1.84 3.57
C ILE A 188 -10.34 -1.99 2.25
N GLN A 189 -9.40 -1.04 1.95
CA GLN A 189 -8.80 -0.94 0.62
C GLN A 189 -7.31 -0.56 0.57
N SER A 190 -6.73 -0.07 1.66
CA SER A 190 -5.34 0.44 1.69
C SER A 190 -4.51 -0.25 2.78
N PRO A 191 -4.36 -1.58 2.72
CA PRO A 191 -3.60 -2.32 3.73
C PRO A 191 -2.11 -2.00 3.69
N ASP A 192 -1.58 -1.66 2.52
CA ASP A 192 -0.21 -1.22 2.28
C ASP A 192 0.15 0.03 3.11
N ILE A 193 -0.72 1.04 3.11
CA ILE A 193 -0.56 2.25 3.94
C ILE A 193 -0.60 1.89 5.43
N PHE A 194 -1.58 1.08 5.83
CA PHE A 194 -1.72 0.63 7.22
C PHE A 194 -0.45 -0.11 7.67
N ILE A 195 -0.02 -1.10 6.91
CA ILE A 195 1.15 -1.95 7.21
C ILE A 195 2.41 -1.10 7.32
N PHE A 196 2.63 -0.18 6.37
CA PHE A 196 3.78 0.70 6.41
C PHE A 196 3.82 1.54 7.69
N PHE A 197 2.77 2.29 7.98
CA PHE A 197 2.77 3.21 9.13
C PHE A 197 2.67 2.48 10.47
N SER A 198 1.83 1.45 10.56
CA SER A 198 1.65 0.69 11.79
C SER A 198 2.86 -0.16 12.14
N GLY A 199 3.64 -0.54 11.15
CA GLY A 199 4.83 -1.36 11.33
C GLY A 199 6.10 -0.55 11.59
N LEU A 200 6.10 0.78 11.48
CA LEU A 200 7.27 1.59 11.81
C LEU A 200 7.58 1.45 13.31
N ILE A 201 8.70 0.83 13.60
CA ILE A 201 9.19 0.57 14.95
C ILE A 201 10.46 1.39 15.17
N ASP A 202 10.58 2.03 16.32
CA ASP A 202 11.77 2.80 16.69
C ASP A 202 13.04 1.93 16.60
N GLY A 203 14.08 2.49 15.96
CA GLY A 203 15.36 1.84 15.77
C GLY A 203 15.42 0.79 14.66
N LYS A 204 14.33 0.49 13.97
CA LYS A 204 14.32 -0.45 12.85
C LYS A 204 14.55 0.25 11.51
N ASN A 205 15.13 -0.47 10.57
CA ASN A 205 15.49 0.03 9.24
C ASN A 205 14.47 -0.41 8.17
N ILE A 206 14.45 0.34 7.06
CA ILE A 206 13.80 -0.05 5.80
C ILE A 206 14.88 -0.18 4.73
N VAL A 207 14.85 -1.27 3.96
CA VAL A 207 15.65 -1.43 2.75
C VAL A 207 14.77 -1.33 1.53
N VAL A 208 15.15 -0.49 0.58
CA VAL A 208 14.55 -0.38 -0.75
C VAL A 208 15.54 -0.87 -1.77
N ASP A 209 15.19 -1.94 -2.46
CA ASP A 209 16.00 -2.58 -3.51
C ASP A 209 15.50 -2.12 -4.90
N GLY A 210 16.38 -1.64 -5.74
CA GLY A 210 16.05 -1.17 -7.10
C GLY A 210 15.68 -2.28 -8.08
N ARG A 211 15.89 -3.55 -7.73
CA ARG A 211 15.56 -4.67 -8.62
C ARG A 211 14.05 -4.84 -8.79
N VAL A 212 13.63 -5.12 -10.02
CA VAL A 212 12.24 -5.51 -10.33
C VAL A 212 12.04 -6.96 -9.88
N LEU A 213 11.36 -7.13 -8.76
CA LEU A 213 11.07 -8.45 -8.18
C LEU A 213 9.57 -8.74 -8.06
N THR A 214 8.72 -7.83 -8.55
CA THR A 214 7.25 -7.99 -8.60
C THR A 214 6.73 -7.40 -9.91
N PHE A 215 5.81 -8.11 -10.55
CA PHE A 215 5.11 -7.64 -11.74
C PHE A 215 3.68 -7.29 -11.35
N ILE A 216 3.27 -6.05 -11.62
CA ILE A 216 1.98 -5.47 -11.24
C ILE A 216 1.08 -5.47 -12.45
N ARG A 217 -0.01 -6.24 -12.40
CA ARG A 217 -0.93 -6.38 -13.53
C ARG A 217 -1.89 -5.20 -13.63
N ARG A 218 -2.08 -4.78 -14.88
CA ARG A 218 -3.09 -3.79 -15.26
C ARG A 218 -4.06 -4.42 -16.26
N HIS A 219 -5.31 -4.53 -15.86
CA HIS A 219 -6.35 -5.23 -16.62
C HIS A 219 -7.66 -4.42 -16.77
N GLY A 220 -7.71 -3.19 -16.21
CA GLY A 220 -8.86 -2.29 -16.33
C GLY A 220 -9.95 -2.45 -15.26
N ASN A 221 -9.88 -3.51 -14.45
CA ASN A 221 -10.84 -3.79 -13.37
C ASN A 221 -10.21 -3.62 -11.96
N GLU A 222 -9.15 -2.83 -11.85
CA GLU A 222 -8.50 -2.59 -10.57
C GLU A 222 -9.41 -1.84 -9.60
N ALA A 223 -9.38 -2.22 -8.33
CA ALA A 223 -10.21 -1.60 -7.29
C ALA A 223 -9.89 -0.10 -7.12
N SER A 224 -8.64 0.31 -7.36
CA SER A 224 -8.14 1.67 -7.21
C SER A 224 -8.30 2.56 -8.45
N MET A 225 -8.58 2.00 -9.63
CA MET A 225 -8.70 2.75 -10.88
C MET A 225 -10.15 2.85 -11.36
N THR A 226 -10.45 3.91 -12.09
CA THR A 226 -11.77 4.12 -12.70
C THR A 226 -11.58 4.61 -14.12
N PHE A 227 -12.22 3.90 -15.03
CA PHE A 227 -12.36 4.28 -16.43
C PHE A 227 -13.75 4.85 -16.65
N GLY A 228 -13.90 5.79 -17.56
CA GLY A 228 -15.18 6.40 -17.89
C GLY A 228 -15.12 7.92 -18.02
N SER A 229 -16.29 8.56 -17.99
CA SER A 229 -16.40 10.02 -18.00
C SER A 229 -15.81 10.64 -16.73
N PHE A 230 -15.43 11.91 -16.81
CA PHE A 230 -14.94 12.65 -15.62
C PHE A 230 -15.92 12.59 -14.43
N LYS A 231 -17.24 12.61 -14.73
CA LYS A 231 -18.28 12.52 -13.69
C LYS A 231 -18.26 11.16 -12.96
N GLU A 232 -18.13 10.07 -13.71
CA GLU A 232 -18.05 8.73 -13.13
C GLU A 232 -16.77 8.55 -12.30
N VAL A 233 -15.64 9.03 -12.82
CA VAL A 233 -14.37 9.06 -12.09
C VAL A 233 -14.48 9.88 -10.80
N ASP A 234 -15.11 11.05 -10.83
CA ASP A 234 -15.29 11.91 -9.65
C ASP A 234 -16.20 11.24 -8.60
N GLN A 235 -17.30 10.60 -9.02
CA GLN A 235 -18.20 9.86 -8.13
C GLN A 235 -17.51 8.66 -7.46
N LYS A 236 -16.80 7.84 -8.24
CA LYS A 236 -16.04 6.72 -7.67
C LYS A 236 -14.94 7.21 -6.72
N ARG A 237 -14.30 8.34 -7.03
CA ARG A 237 -13.29 8.94 -6.16
C ARG A 237 -13.87 9.32 -4.80
N ILE A 238 -15.09 9.86 -4.73
CA ILE A 238 -15.78 10.14 -3.45
C ILE A 238 -15.96 8.86 -2.64
N GLN A 239 -16.44 7.79 -3.25
CA GLN A 239 -16.59 6.48 -2.58
C GLN A 239 -15.25 5.93 -2.06
N LEU A 240 -14.19 6.04 -2.88
CA LEU A 240 -12.83 5.63 -2.47
C LEU A 240 -12.30 6.47 -1.30
N LEU A 241 -12.60 7.78 -1.30
CA LEU A 241 -12.23 8.66 -0.18
C LEU A 241 -12.96 8.29 1.11
N GLU A 242 -14.24 7.89 1.03
CA GLU A 242 -15.00 7.44 2.20
C GLU A 242 -14.44 6.16 2.81
N LYS A 243 -14.15 5.17 1.97
CA LYS A 243 -13.46 3.94 2.41
C LYS A 243 -12.08 4.25 2.98
N GLY A 244 -11.28 5.05 2.25
CA GLY A 244 -9.96 5.47 2.69
C GLY A 244 -9.95 6.29 3.99
N MET A 245 -11.05 7.00 4.32
CA MET A 245 -11.19 7.66 5.62
C MET A 245 -11.29 6.65 6.76
N LYS A 246 -12.05 5.56 6.58
CA LYS A 246 -12.16 4.48 7.57
C LYS A 246 -10.82 3.80 7.79
N ASP A 247 -10.10 3.48 6.70
CA ASP A 247 -8.76 2.88 6.77
C ASP A 247 -7.78 3.77 7.55
N LYS A 248 -7.86 5.09 7.34
CA LYS A 248 -6.99 6.04 8.02
C LYS A 248 -7.30 6.19 9.50
N ILE A 249 -8.56 6.09 9.89
CA ILE A 249 -8.94 6.05 11.31
C ILE A 249 -8.33 4.80 11.96
N ALA A 250 -8.50 3.63 11.37
CA ALA A 250 -7.90 2.39 11.86
C ALA A 250 -6.37 2.50 11.97
N THR A 251 -5.73 3.13 10.98
CA THR A 251 -4.28 3.35 11.00
C THR A 251 -3.87 4.29 12.14
N VAL A 252 -4.54 5.45 12.33
CA VAL A 252 -4.22 6.38 13.42
C VAL A 252 -4.35 5.72 14.79
N GLU A 253 -5.39 4.94 14.99
CA GLU A 253 -5.64 4.23 16.24
C GLU A 253 -4.58 3.17 16.54
N SER A 254 -3.94 2.60 15.49
CA SER A 254 -2.85 1.63 15.63
C SER A 254 -1.48 2.25 15.92
N LEU A 255 -1.35 3.59 15.81
CA LEU A 255 -0.06 4.27 15.93
C LEU A 255 0.23 4.65 17.38
N ASP A 256 1.22 4.00 17.99
CA ASP A 256 1.67 4.27 19.36
C ASP A 256 2.65 5.45 19.42
N ASN A 257 3.46 5.63 18.37
CA ASN A 257 4.49 6.65 18.32
C ASN A 257 3.92 8.00 17.84
N PRO A 258 4.08 9.10 18.63
CA PRO A 258 3.57 10.43 18.26
C PRO A 258 4.14 10.97 16.95
N PHE A 259 5.41 10.69 16.65
CA PHE A 259 6.05 11.14 15.41
C PHE A 259 5.44 10.44 14.18
N THR A 260 5.23 9.13 14.25
CA THR A 260 4.55 8.35 13.19
C THR A 260 3.12 8.84 13.01
N ARG A 261 2.41 9.10 14.10
CA ARG A 261 1.05 9.66 14.09
C ARG A 261 1.00 11.03 13.41
N ASP A 262 1.92 11.93 13.74
CA ASP A 262 2.02 13.25 13.12
C ASP A 262 2.37 13.18 11.63
N ALA A 263 3.27 12.28 11.24
CA ALA A 263 3.62 12.04 9.84
C ALA A 263 2.40 11.52 9.05
N PHE A 264 1.62 10.62 9.65
CA PHE A 264 0.41 10.08 9.06
C PHE A 264 -0.73 11.11 8.98
N TRP A 265 -0.89 11.98 9.99
CA TRP A 265 -1.89 13.07 9.96
C TRP A 265 -1.73 13.98 8.75
N ASN A 266 -0.52 14.18 8.25
CA ASN A 266 -0.27 14.94 7.04
C ASN A 266 -0.91 14.30 5.79
N LEU A 267 -0.94 12.97 5.71
CA LEU A 267 -1.63 12.24 4.65
C LEU A 267 -3.14 12.30 4.82
N PHE A 268 -3.60 12.16 6.05
CA PHE A 268 -5.01 12.14 6.39
C PHE A 268 -5.70 13.48 6.14
N PHE A 269 -5.02 14.57 6.44
CA PHE A 269 -5.52 15.92 6.20
C PHE A 269 -5.90 16.16 4.73
N TRP A 270 -5.07 15.69 3.80
CA TRP A 270 -5.34 15.87 2.38
C TRP A 270 -6.56 15.09 1.91
N VAL A 271 -6.75 13.91 2.40
CA VAL A 271 -7.95 13.11 2.07
C VAL A 271 -9.21 13.79 2.57
N LYS A 272 -9.17 14.39 3.77
CA LYS A 272 -10.29 15.17 4.29
C LYS A 272 -10.58 16.41 3.42
N ILE A 273 -9.55 17.17 3.04
CA ILE A 273 -9.71 18.34 2.17
C ILE A 273 -10.23 17.93 0.80
N GLU A 274 -9.65 16.91 0.17
CA GLU A 274 -10.11 16.43 -1.12
C GLU A 274 -11.60 16.02 -1.06
N LYS A 275 -12.01 15.32 -0.01
CA LYS A 275 -13.42 14.96 0.21
C LYS A 275 -14.31 16.20 0.31
N LEU A 276 -13.95 17.17 1.14
CA LEU A 276 -14.72 18.41 1.32
C LEU A 276 -14.81 19.25 0.03
N LEU A 277 -13.75 19.24 -0.78
CA LEU A 277 -13.75 19.92 -2.08
C LEU A 277 -14.65 19.23 -3.11
N ARG A 278 -14.83 17.92 -3.04
CA ARG A 278 -15.71 17.15 -3.93
C ARG A 278 -17.16 17.18 -3.47
N GLU A 279 -17.41 17.17 -2.16
CA GLU A 279 -18.73 17.28 -1.56
C GLU A 279 -19.25 18.74 -1.59
N HIS A 280 -20.58 18.90 -1.73
CA HIS A 280 -21.21 20.23 -1.86
C HIS A 280 -21.42 20.98 -0.53
N GLN A 281 -20.90 20.49 0.60
CA GLN A 281 -21.15 21.07 1.91
C GLN A 281 -19.94 21.87 2.45
N PRO A 282 -20.03 23.20 2.55
CA PRO A 282 -18.98 24.01 3.14
C PRO A 282 -18.98 23.89 4.67
N ARG A 283 -17.96 23.23 5.23
CA ARG A 283 -17.75 23.13 6.67
C ARG A 283 -16.52 23.95 7.09
N ARG A 284 -16.63 25.28 7.00
CA ARG A 284 -15.52 26.22 7.26
C ARG A 284 -14.86 26.02 8.66
N GLY A 285 -15.69 25.87 9.71
CA GLY A 285 -15.15 25.68 11.07
C GLY A 285 -14.34 24.42 11.25
N VAL A 286 -14.78 23.29 10.66
CA VAL A 286 -14.05 22.03 10.66
C VAL A 286 -12.73 22.19 9.92
N MET A 287 -12.73 22.82 8.77
CA MET A 287 -11.54 23.06 7.96
C MET A 287 -10.52 23.95 8.69
N LEU A 288 -10.97 24.98 9.41
CA LEU A 288 -10.08 25.84 10.22
C LEU A 288 -9.41 25.05 11.33
N ALA A 289 -10.17 24.29 12.11
CA ALA A 289 -9.62 23.48 13.21
C ALA A 289 -8.60 22.45 12.72
N GLU A 290 -8.94 21.71 11.66
CA GLU A 290 -8.06 20.73 11.04
C GLU A 290 -6.82 21.37 10.41
N GLY A 291 -6.98 22.53 9.76
CA GLY A 291 -5.87 23.29 9.18
C GLY A 291 -4.88 23.81 10.22
N VAL A 292 -5.37 24.30 11.35
CA VAL A 292 -4.51 24.73 12.48
C VAL A 292 -3.75 23.54 13.05
N SER A 293 -4.43 22.39 13.23
CA SER A 293 -3.80 21.16 13.70
C SER A 293 -2.70 20.70 12.72
N TYR A 294 -3.00 20.72 11.42
CA TYR A 294 -2.05 20.40 10.37
C TYR A 294 -0.83 21.32 10.35
N LEU A 295 -1.03 22.65 10.45
CA LEU A 295 0.06 23.63 10.49
C LEU A 295 0.95 23.45 11.71
N ARG A 296 0.37 23.16 12.89
CA ARG A 296 1.13 22.84 14.10
C ARG A 296 2.01 21.60 13.93
N SER A 297 1.46 20.54 13.32
CA SER A 297 2.22 19.32 13.02
C SER A 297 3.35 19.59 12.03
N LYS A 298 3.11 20.39 10.99
CA LYS A 298 4.12 20.78 10.00
C LYS A 298 5.25 21.61 10.64
N TYR A 299 4.91 22.56 11.50
CA TYR A 299 5.90 23.37 12.19
C TYR A 299 6.81 22.52 13.09
N ARG A 300 6.23 21.60 13.85
CA ARG A 300 6.99 20.67 14.70
C ARG A 300 7.95 19.78 13.93
N ASN A 301 7.55 19.31 12.75
CA ASN A 301 8.27 18.28 11.99
C ASN A 301 9.06 18.83 10.79
N ALA A 302 9.16 20.16 10.65
CA ALA A 302 9.88 20.87 9.56
C ALA A 302 9.48 20.39 8.14
N HIS A 303 8.24 19.93 7.95
CA HIS A 303 7.73 19.46 6.66
C HIS A 303 7.22 20.63 5.80
N LEU A 304 7.63 20.65 4.53
CA LEU A 304 7.13 21.63 3.56
C LEU A 304 5.69 21.32 3.14
N ILE A 305 4.84 22.35 3.19
CA ILE A 305 3.48 22.28 2.60
C ILE A 305 3.62 22.42 1.08
N PRO A 306 3.07 21.51 0.28
CA PRO A 306 3.03 21.70 -1.17
C PRO A 306 2.30 23.00 -1.52
N PRO A 307 2.88 23.89 -2.34
CA PRO A 307 2.31 25.25 -2.60
C PRO A 307 0.87 25.22 -3.09
N PHE A 308 0.54 24.28 -3.99
CA PHE A 308 -0.82 24.12 -4.51
C PHE A 308 -1.85 23.86 -3.39
N PHE A 309 -1.50 23.07 -2.42
CA PHE A 309 -2.39 22.74 -1.32
C PHE A 309 -2.53 23.89 -0.32
N ALA A 310 -1.44 24.62 -0.06
CA ALA A 310 -1.53 25.82 0.74
C ALA A 310 -2.47 26.84 0.08
N PHE A 311 -2.38 27.00 -1.24
CA PHE A 311 -3.24 27.86 -2.03
C PHE A 311 -4.72 27.42 -1.98
N ILE A 312 -5.00 26.13 -2.24
CA ILE A 312 -6.36 25.59 -2.15
C ILE A 312 -6.96 25.75 -0.76
N PHE A 313 -6.17 25.49 0.29
CA PHE A 313 -6.62 25.65 1.66
C PHE A 313 -6.95 27.10 2.01
N THR A 314 -6.08 28.04 1.63
CA THR A 314 -6.29 29.49 1.88
C THR A 314 -7.52 30.00 1.12
N THR A 315 -7.67 29.61 -0.14
CA THR A 315 -8.84 29.97 -0.94
C THR A 315 -10.12 29.35 -0.40
N TYR A 316 -10.08 28.16 0.19
CA TYR A 316 -11.25 27.53 0.82
C TYR A 316 -11.73 28.29 2.06
N ILE A 317 -10.83 28.82 2.85
CA ILE A 317 -11.20 29.67 4.02
C ILE A 317 -11.93 30.93 3.56
N VAL A 318 -11.44 31.56 2.49
CA VAL A 318 -12.02 32.81 1.95
C VAL A 318 -13.32 32.51 1.20
N SER A 319 -13.29 31.61 0.26
CA SER A 319 -14.43 31.22 -0.58
C SER A 319 -14.38 29.73 -0.91
N PRO A 320 -15.17 28.89 -0.22
CA PRO A 320 -15.27 27.46 -0.52
C PRO A 320 -15.70 27.18 -1.97
N PHE A 321 -16.55 28.04 -2.53
CA PHE A 321 -16.99 27.91 -3.91
C PHE A 321 -15.83 28.11 -4.90
N LEU A 322 -15.05 29.16 -4.74
CA LEU A 322 -13.90 29.46 -5.59
C LEU A 322 -12.85 28.36 -5.50
N SER A 323 -12.51 27.93 -4.28
CA SER A 323 -11.57 26.82 -4.06
C SER A 323 -11.99 25.53 -4.76
N ARG A 324 -13.28 25.20 -4.70
CA ARG A 324 -13.83 24.03 -5.40
C ARG A 324 -13.75 24.15 -6.90
N THR A 325 -14.08 25.31 -7.43
CA THR A 325 -14.00 25.58 -8.88
C THR A 325 -12.58 25.39 -9.37
N ILE A 326 -11.60 25.98 -8.68
CA ILE A 326 -10.17 25.84 -9.00
C ILE A 326 -9.74 24.38 -8.91
N PHE A 327 -10.10 23.68 -7.84
CA PHE A 327 -9.75 22.27 -7.65
C PHE A 327 -10.36 21.39 -8.75
N LYS A 328 -11.65 21.54 -9.06
CA LYS A 328 -12.32 20.74 -10.11
C LYS A 328 -11.75 21.03 -11.49
N THR A 329 -11.43 22.28 -11.80
CA THR A 329 -10.77 22.64 -13.06
C THR A 329 -9.40 22.00 -13.16
N PHE A 330 -8.61 22.01 -12.09
CA PHE A 330 -7.31 21.35 -12.05
C PHE A 330 -7.41 19.84 -12.24
N GLU A 331 -8.33 19.17 -11.55
CA GLU A 331 -8.57 17.73 -11.68
C GLU A 331 -9.08 17.38 -13.09
N TRP A 332 -9.93 18.20 -13.69
CA TRP A 332 -10.38 18.00 -15.07
C TRP A 332 -9.22 18.13 -16.07
N LEU A 333 -8.36 19.13 -15.91
CA LEU A 333 -7.16 19.30 -16.74
C LEU A 333 -6.19 18.12 -16.59
N ARG A 334 -6.04 17.62 -15.39
CA ARG A 334 -5.24 16.43 -15.10
C ARG A 334 -5.85 15.19 -15.76
N PHE A 335 -7.14 14.98 -15.61
CA PHE A 335 -7.90 13.89 -16.25
C PHE A 335 -7.75 13.94 -17.77
N SER A 336 -7.95 15.11 -18.39
CA SER A 336 -7.88 15.26 -19.85
C SER A 336 -6.47 15.01 -20.41
N ARG A 337 -5.42 15.25 -19.63
CA ARG A 337 -4.02 14.89 -20.01
C ARG A 337 -3.78 13.39 -19.89
N HIS A 338 -4.27 12.77 -18.85
CA HIS A 338 -4.04 11.33 -18.59
C HIS A 338 -4.92 10.43 -19.46
N SER A 339 -6.14 10.83 -19.78
CA SER A 339 -7.02 10.08 -20.69
C SER A 339 -6.45 9.94 -22.12
N LYS A 340 -5.52 10.81 -22.52
CA LYS A 340 -4.77 10.70 -23.77
C LYS A 340 -3.61 9.69 -23.69
N THR A 341 -3.10 9.43 -22.49
CA THR A 341 -1.94 8.52 -22.25
C THR A 341 -2.39 7.08 -21.96
N PHE A 342 -3.63 6.88 -21.54
CA PHE A 342 -4.20 5.58 -21.17
C PHE A 342 -5.23 5.04 -22.19
N ARG A 343 -5.12 5.39 -23.46
CA ARG A 343 -5.71 4.54 -24.51
C ARG A 343 -4.81 3.32 -24.64
N ILE A 344 -5.06 2.34 -23.80
CA ILE A 344 -4.55 0.98 -23.98
C ILE A 344 -5.27 0.43 -25.20
N GLU A 345 -4.55 0.32 -26.31
CA GLU A 345 -4.95 -0.51 -27.45
C GLU A 345 -4.90 -1.98 -27.04
#